data_1da7744d5ff5c3e6f8b396911c2cb92f
#
_entry.id   1da7744d5ff5c3e6f8b396911c2cb92f
#
_cell.length_a   1.000
_cell.length_b   1.000
_cell.length_c   1.000
_cell.angle_alpha   90.00
_cell.angle_beta   90.00
_cell.angle_gamma   90.00
#
_symmetry.space_group_name_H-M   'P 1'
#
loop_
_entity.id
_entity.type
_entity.pdbx_description
1 polymer ?
#
loop_
_entity_poly.entity_id
_entity_poly.type
_entity_poly.pdbx_seq_one_letter_code
_entity_poly.pdbx_strand_id
1 'polypeptide(L)'
;HAACRRAAALSTGQIVAEIRATAGSRRRNLGVTYLETLCDILVHGQDIAIPLGRQHTMPPEAAAVSATRVLAMRWPPPPPSVRKVAGFRLTATDVAWTAGDGPEVTGPMAALLLVCTGRLVALPQLSGEGAADLTASAQV
;
A
#
# COMPACT_ATOMS: atom_id res chain seq x y z
N HIS A 1 4.64 -8.11 -21.15
CA HIS A 1 5.68 -9.08 -21.60
C HIS A 1 6.83 -8.45 -22.41
N ALA A 2 6.60 -7.48 -23.31
CA ALA A 2 7.68 -6.85 -24.10
C ALA A 2 8.60 -5.97 -23.21
N ALA A 3 8.04 -5.21 -22.28
CA ALA A 3 8.80 -4.39 -21.33
C ALA A 3 9.66 -5.26 -20.40
N CYS A 4 9.11 -6.36 -19.88
CA CYS A 4 9.88 -7.28 -19.04
C CYS A 4 11.04 -7.95 -19.79
N ARG A 5 10.82 -8.35 -21.04
CA ARG A 5 11.92 -8.91 -21.87
C ARG A 5 13.01 -7.90 -22.16
N ARG A 6 12.65 -6.63 -22.40
CA ARG A 6 13.64 -5.56 -22.58
C ARG A 6 14.43 -5.30 -21.29
N ALA A 7 13.75 -5.23 -20.16
CA ALA A 7 14.39 -5.03 -18.88
C ALA A 7 15.33 -6.19 -18.48
N ALA A 8 14.96 -7.43 -18.84
CA ALA A 8 15.80 -8.60 -18.59
C ALA A 8 17.15 -8.59 -19.36
N ALA A 9 17.26 -7.80 -20.44
CA ALA A 9 18.49 -7.64 -21.21
C ALA A 9 19.41 -6.53 -20.67
N LEU A 10 18.94 -5.75 -19.67
CA LEU A 10 19.69 -4.65 -19.09
C LEU A 10 20.50 -5.13 -17.89
N SER A 11 21.69 -4.55 -17.70
CA SER A 11 22.44 -4.68 -16.46
C SER A 11 21.74 -3.94 -15.32
N THR A 12 22.03 -4.32 -14.07
CA THR A 12 21.49 -3.63 -12.88
C THR A 12 21.77 -2.12 -12.91
N GLY A 13 22.98 -1.72 -13.33
CA GLY A 13 23.36 -0.31 -13.47
C GLY A 13 22.49 0.43 -14.49
N GLN A 14 22.18 -0.19 -15.62
CA GLN A 14 21.30 0.38 -16.64
C GLN A 14 19.86 0.52 -16.14
N ILE A 15 19.33 -0.50 -15.42
CA ILE A 15 17.99 -0.43 -14.81
C ILE A 15 17.92 0.73 -13.80
N VAL A 16 18.93 0.87 -12.93
CA VAL A 16 18.97 1.97 -11.95
C VAL A 16 19.08 3.33 -12.67
N ALA A 17 19.85 3.43 -13.74
CA ALA A 17 19.94 4.67 -14.52
C ALA A 17 18.61 5.03 -15.19
N GLU A 18 17.88 4.07 -15.76
CA GLU A 18 16.55 4.29 -16.34
C GLU A 18 15.55 4.75 -15.28
N ILE A 19 15.52 4.10 -14.10
CA ILE A 19 14.65 4.50 -12.99
C ILE A 19 14.94 5.96 -12.59
N ARG A 20 16.23 6.31 -12.43
CA ARG A 20 16.63 7.69 -12.10
C ARG A 20 16.24 8.70 -13.18
N ALA A 21 16.38 8.34 -14.45
CA ALA A 21 16.03 9.20 -15.58
C ALA A 21 14.51 9.44 -15.67
N THR A 22 13.71 8.50 -15.18
CA THR A 22 12.25 8.64 -15.15
C THR A 22 11.72 9.28 -13.86
N ALA A 23 12.56 9.47 -12.85
CA ALA A 23 12.20 10.18 -11.62
C ALA A 23 11.70 11.59 -11.96
N GLY A 24 10.50 11.94 -11.46
CA GLY A 24 9.83 13.20 -11.78
C GLY A 24 9.07 13.22 -13.11
N SER A 25 9.10 12.14 -13.91
CA SER A 25 8.29 12.01 -15.11
C SER A 25 6.81 11.99 -14.75
N ARG A 26 6.00 12.81 -15.46
CA ARG A 26 4.53 12.81 -15.34
C ARG A 26 3.84 11.89 -16.34
N ARG A 27 4.60 11.05 -17.04
CA ARG A 27 4.03 10.06 -17.96
C ARG A 27 3.28 9.00 -17.18
N ARG A 28 2.07 8.71 -17.60
CA ARG A 28 1.18 7.72 -16.97
C ARG A 28 0.73 6.70 -18.00
N ASN A 29 0.44 5.49 -17.56
CA ASN A 29 -0.27 4.52 -18.37
C ASN A 29 -1.73 4.97 -18.57
N LEU A 30 -2.32 4.62 -19.69
CA LEU A 30 -3.71 4.89 -19.97
C LEU A 30 -4.59 4.24 -18.89
N GLY A 31 -5.52 5.00 -18.30
CA GLY A 31 -6.42 4.50 -17.25
C GLY A 31 -5.85 4.48 -15.83
N VAL A 32 -4.58 4.89 -15.64
CA VAL A 32 -3.94 4.98 -14.32
C VAL A 32 -3.81 6.45 -13.92
N THR A 33 -4.27 6.80 -12.72
CA THR A 33 -4.10 8.15 -12.18
C THR A 33 -2.81 8.23 -11.33
N TYR A 34 -2.46 9.45 -10.90
CA TYR A 34 -1.31 9.63 -9.99
C TYR A 34 -1.55 8.97 -8.62
N LEU A 35 -2.81 8.73 -8.23
CA LEU A 35 -3.15 8.09 -6.95
C LEU A 35 -2.77 6.61 -6.94
N GLU A 36 -3.01 5.88 -8.03
CA GLU A 36 -2.55 4.50 -8.17
C GLU A 36 -1.02 4.44 -8.18
N THR A 37 -0.37 5.34 -8.92
CA THR A 37 1.10 5.40 -8.94
C THR A 37 1.68 5.71 -7.57
N LEU A 38 1.05 6.61 -6.80
CA LEU A 38 1.46 6.90 -5.42
C LEU A 38 1.34 5.66 -4.54
N CYS A 39 0.19 4.98 -4.60
CA CYS A 39 -0.04 3.74 -3.84
C CYS A 39 0.99 2.67 -4.20
N ASP A 40 1.25 2.44 -5.49
CA ASP A 40 2.22 1.46 -5.98
C ASP A 40 3.63 1.74 -5.43
N ILE A 41 4.09 2.98 -5.49
CA ILE A 41 5.43 3.34 -4.99
C ILE A 41 5.53 3.12 -3.47
N LEU A 42 4.52 3.55 -2.70
CA LEU A 42 4.52 3.41 -1.25
C LEU A 42 4.50 1.93 -0.83
N VAL A 43 3.63 1.14 -1.43
CA VAL A 43 3.42 -0.26 -1.05
C VAL A 43 4.56 -1.14 -1.56
N HIS A 44 4.94 -1.03 -2.82
CA HIS A 44 6.03 -1.83 -3.39
C HIS A 44 7.42 -1.42 -2.85
N GLY A 45 7.57 -0.16 -2.44
CA GLY A 45 8.75 0.26 -1.66
C GLY A 45 8.89 -0.57 -0.37
N GLN A 46 7.80 -0.82 0.33
CA GLN A 46 7.78 -1.68 1.53
C GLN A 46 7.98 -3.17 1.18
N ASP A 47 7.39 -3.65 0.08
CA ASP A 47 7.59 -5.02 -0.40
C ASP A 47 9.08 -5.34 -0.65
N ILE A 48 9.89 -4.33 -0.95
CA ILE A 48 11.34 -4.45 -1.13
C ILE A 48 12.07 -4.25 0.21
N ALA A 49 11.70 -3.23 0.97
CA ALA A 49 12.44 -2.82 2.16
C ALA A 49 12.29 -3.82 3.33
N ILE A 50 11.05 -4.31 3.58
CA ILE A 50 10.75 -5.18 4.70
C ILE A 50 11.56 -6.50 4.64
N PRO A 51 11.58 -7.26 3.52
CA PRO A 51 12.36 -8.49 3.44
C PRO A 51 13.88 -8.28 3.56
N LEU A 52 14.35 -7.08 3.23
CA LEU A 52 15.76 -6.71 3.33
C LEU A 52 16.14 -6.16 4.72
N GLY A 53 15.21 -6.10 5.67
CA GLY A 53 15.41 -5.48 6.98
C GLY A 53 15.78 -4.00 6.91
N ARG A 54 15.36 -3.31 5.84
CA ARG A 54 15.65 -1.90 5.63
C ARG A 54 14.43 -1.03 5.97
N GLN A 55 14.71 0.12 6.55
CA GLN A 55 13.68 1.14 6.76
C GLN A 55 13.43 1.91 5.46
N HIS A 56 12.16 2.03 5.10
CA HIS A 56 11.70 2.89 4.01
C HIS A 56 10.55 3.75 4.53
N THR A 57 10.81 5.05 4.67
CA THR A 57 9.82 5.98 5.24
C THR A 57 8.60 6.10 4.32
N MET A 58 7.43 5.95 4.90
CA MET A 58 6.15 6.19 4.25
C MET A 58 5.49 7.40 4.92
N PRO A 59 5.41 8.57 4.25
CA PRO A 59 4.76 9.74 4.82
C PRO A 59 3.29 9.44 5.15
N PRO A 60 2.82 9.70 6.40
CA PRO A 60 1.47 9.34 6.82
C PRO A 60 0.37 9.97 5.95
N GLU A 61 0.53 11.21 5.53
CA GLU A 61 -0.44 11.91 4.67
C GLU A 61 -0.54 11.25 3.28
N ALA A 62 0.59 10.83 2.72
CA ALA A 62 0.61 10.12 1.44
C ALA A 62 -0.02 8.74 1.56
N ALA A 63 0.23 8.04 2.67
CA ALA A 63 -0.40 6.76 2.97
C ALA A 63 -1.92 6.91 3.17
N ALA A 64 -2.39 7.96 3.84
CA ALA A 64 -3.81 8.26 4.03
C ALA A 64 -4.55 8.52 2.70
N VAL A 65 -3.95 9.30 1.82
CA VAL A 65 -4.48 9.52 0.46
C VAL A 65 -4.56 8.20 -0.31
N SER A 66 -3.53 7.37 -0.23
CA SER A 66 -3.48 6.06 -0.91
C SER A 66 -4.51 5.09 -0.34
N ALA A 67 -4.66 5.00 0.99
CA ALA A 67 -5.64 4.14 1.64
C ALA A 67 -7.08 4.56 1.28
N THR A 68 -7.37 5.86 1.31
CA THR A 68 -8.66 6.41 0.87
C THR A 68 -8.97 6.00 -0.57
N ARG A 69 -7.97 6.10 -1.46
CA ARG A 69 -8.13 5.69 -2.87
C ARG A 69 -8.38 4.19 -3.00
N VAL A 70 -7.62 3.35 -2.29
CA VAL A 70 -7.75 1.90 -2.32
C VAL A 70 -9.13 1.45 -1.83
N LEU A 71 -9.61 2.01 -0.72
CA LEU A 71 -10.92 1.68 -0.16
C LEU A 71 -12.09 2.16 -1.05
N ALA A 72 -11.92 3.28 -1.77
CA ALA A 72 -12.91 3.81 -2.70
C ALA A 72 -12.81 3.22 -4.13
N MET A 73 -11.84 2.33 -4.38
CA MET A 73 -11.57 1.81 -5.72
C MET A 73 -12.72 0.91 -6.20
N ARG A 74 -13.21 1.17 -7.40
CA ARG A 74 -14.20 0.33 -8.09
C ARG A 74 -13.62 -0.27 -9.36
N TRP A 75 -12.72 0.46 -10.00
CA TRP A 75 -11.99 0.05 -11.19
C TRP A 75 -10.56 0.65 -11.19
N PRO A 76 -9.50 -0.12 -11.44
CA PRO A 76 -9.50 -1.61 -11.47
C PRO A 76 -10.09 -2.20 -10.19
N PRO A 77 -10.50 -3.49 -10.16
CA PRO A 77 -11.10 -4.11 -8.97
C PRO A 77 -10.18 -3.90 -7.75
N PRO A 78 -10.76 -3.57 -6.58
CA PRO A 78 -9.97 -3.41 -5.37
C PRO A 78 -9.30 -4.73 -4.98
N PRO A 79 -8.17 -4.69 -4.26
CA PRO A 79 -7.56 -5.87 -3.69
C PRO A 79 -8.57 -6.66 -2.83
N PRO A 80 -8.53 -8.00 -2.81
CA PRO A 80 -9.42 -8.80 -1.97
C PRO A 80 -9.37 -8.43 -0.47
N SER A 81 -8.23 -7.93 0.00
CA SER A 81 -8.02 -7.40 1.35
C SER A 81 -8.97 -6.26 1.74
N VAL A 82 -9.43 -5.46 0.78
CA VAL A 82 -10.40 -4.38 1.03
C VAL A 82 -11.70 -4.96 1.60
N ARG A 83 -12.14 -6.15 1.16
CA ARG A 83 -13.32 -6.82 1.71
C ARG A 83 -13.09 -7.27 3.16
N LYS A 84 -11.87 -7.67 3.50
CA LYS A 84 -11.51 -8.14 4.85
C LYS A 84 -11.50 -7.00 5.87
N VAL A 85 -11.16 -5.79 5.45
CA VAL A 85 -11.19 -4.60 6.32
C VAL A 85 -12.54 -3.87 6.36
N ALA A 86 -13.47 -4.19 5.46
CA ALA A 86 -14.73 -3.47 5.30
C ALA A 86 -15.67 -3.52 6.53
N GLY A 87 -15.45 -4.45 7.45
CA GLY A 87 -16.24 -4.58 8.69
C GLY A 87 -15.63 -3.87 9.90
N PHE A 88 -14.59 -3.10 9.71
CA PHE A 88 -13.83 -2.46 10.80
C PHE A 88 -13.74 -0.95 10.60
N ARG A 89 -13.68 -0.23 11.73
CA ARG A 89 -13.30 1.18 11.75
C ARG A 89 -11.78 1.26 11.87
N LEU A 90 -11.12 1.75 10.83
CA LEU A 90 -9.68 1.94 10.78
C LEU A 90 -9.34 3.37 11.20
N THR A 91 -8.50 3.56 12.21
CA THR A 91 -8.09 4.88 12.71
C THR A 91 -6.58 4.98 12.76
N ALA A 92 -6.01 5.96 12.08
CA ALA A 92 -4.57 6.20 12.12
C ALA A 92 -4.16 6.92 13.42
N THR A 93 -2.97 6.56 13.94
CA THR A 93 -2.42 7.15 15.17
C THR A 93 -1.45 8.30 14.91
N ASP A 94 -0.97 8.46 13.67
CA ASP A 94 0.08 9.40 13.26
C ASP A 94 -0.39 10.44 12.25
N VAL A 95 -1.66 10.39 11.83
CA VAL A 95 -2.31 11.39 10.97
C VAL A 95 -3.82 11.41 11.25
N ALA A 96 -4.48 12.51 11.02
CA ALA A 96 -5.94 12.63 11.16
C ALA A 96 -6.65 11.89 10.01
N TRP A 97 -6.83 10.57 10.17
CA TRP A 97 -7.50 9.73 9.19
C TRP A 97 -8.29 8.61 9.86
N THR A 98 -9.51 8.41 9.40
CA THR A 98 -10.40 7.32 9.83
C THR A 98 -11.25 6.87 8.63
N ALA A 99 -11.51 5.58 8.53
CA ALA A 99 -12.37 5.00 7.50
C ALA A 99 -13.11 3.75 7.98
N GLY A 100 -14.29 3.50 7.42
CA GLY A 100 -15.12 2.35 7.76
C GLY A 100 -15.88 2.51 9.06
N ASP A 101 -16.67 1.47 9.37
CA ASP A 101 -17.54 1.39 10.55
C ASP A 101 -17.40 -0.02 11.16
N GLY A 102 -17.61 -0.13 12.50
CA GLY A 102 -17.50 -1.39 13.23
C GLY A 102 -16.46 -1.34 14.32
N PRO A 103 -15.97 -2.51 14.80
CA PRO A 103 -14.93 -2.59 15.83
C PRO A 103 -13.68 -1.81 15.42
N GLU A 104 -13.12 -1.04 16.37
CA GLU A 104 -12.01 -0.15 16.07
C GLU A 104 -10.69 -0.90 15.93
N VAL A 105 -9.94 -0.54 14.89
CA VAL A 105 -8.58 -0.98 14.62
C VAL A 105 -7.70 0.25 14.44
N THR A 106 -6.72 0.41 15.31
CA THR A 106 -5.83 1.58 15.35
C THR A 106 -4.39 1.19 15.04
N GLY A 107 -3.64 2.08 14.44
CA GLY A 107 -2.22 1.90 14.19
C GLY A 107 -1.61 2.96 13.31
N PRO A 108 -0.30 2.90 13.04
CA PRO A 108 0.35 3.81 12.11
C PRO A 108 -0.31 3.73 10.72
N MET A 109 -0.46 4.88 10.06
CA MET A 109 -1.12 4.94 8.75
C MET A 109 -0.46 4.02 7.70
N ALA A 110 0.86 3.89 7.77
CA ALA A 110 1.60 2.97 6.92
C ALA A 110 1.16 1.51 7.12
N ALA A 111 0.96 1.07 8.36
CA ALA A 111 0.49 -0.29 8.67
C ALA A 111 -0.95 -0.51 8.17
N LEU A 112 -1.83 0.47 8.35
CA LEU A 112 -3.20 0.42 7.85
C LEU A 112 -3.25 0.31 6.33
N LEU A 113 -2.46 1.12 5.59
CA LEU A 113 -2.37 1.02 4.13
C LEU A 113 -1.86 -0.35 3.69
N LEU A 114 -0.83 -0.88 4.35
CA LEU A 114 -0.27 -2.20 4.02
C LEU A 114 -1.32 -3.30 4.21
N VAL A 115 -2.09 -3.28 5.29
CA VAL A 115 -3.16 -4.25 5.52
C VAL A 115 -4.29 -4.08 4.52
N CYS A 116 -4.72 -2.86 4.20
CA CYS A 116 -5.70 -2.59 3.15
C CYS A 116 -5.27 -3.13 1.77
N THR A 117 -3.97 -3.23 1.53
CA THR A 117 -3.40 -3.76 0.29
C THR A 117 -2.92 -5.22 0.41
N GLY A 118 -3.25 -5.91 1.51
CA GLY A 118 -3.03 -7.34 1.71
C GLY A 118 -1.67 -7.73 2.27
N ARG A 119 -0.89 -6.79 2.82
CA ARG A 119 0.41 -7.04 3.44
C ARG A 119 0.25 -7.34 4.92
N LEU A 120 -0.04 -8.61 5.23
CA LEU A 120 -0.36 -9.08 6.59
C LEU A 120 0.80 -8.93 7.58
N VAL A 121 2.02 -8.74 7.10
CA VAL A 121 3.21 -8.46 7.92
C VAL A 121 3.05 -7.22 8.80
N ALA A 122 2.12 -6.32 8.46
CA ALA A 122 1.84 -5.12 9.24
C ALA A 122 0.79 -5.32 10.35
N LEU A 123 0.06 -6.44 10.39
CA LEU A 123 -0.96 -6.73 11.41
C LEU A 123 -0.44 -6.58 12.86
N PRO A 124 0.78 -7.03 13.22
CA PRO A 124 1.29 -6.86 14.58
C PRO A 124 1.46 -5.41 15.04
N GLN A 125 1.39 -4.44 14.13
CA GLN A 125 1.47 -3.01 14.44
C GLN A 125 0.09 -2.39 14.72
N LEU A 126 -0.97 -3.17 14.58
CA LEU A 126 -2.34 -2.74 14.80
C LEU A 126 -2.83 -3.14 16.20
N SER A 127 -3.73 -2.35 16.75
CA SER A 127 -4.34 -2.52 18.07
C SER A 127 -5.82 -2.11 18.02
N GLY A 128 -6.50 -2.20 19.16
CA GLY A 128 -7.93 -1.89 19.25
C GLY A 128 -8.80 -3.15 19.38
N GLU A 129 -10.06 -2.97 19.69
CA GLU A 129 -11.00 -4.07 19.94
C GLU A 129 -11.20 -5.00 18.74
N GLY A 130 -11.09 -4.44 17.51
CA GLY A 130 -11.22 -5.20 16.26
C GLY A 130 -9.94 -5.87 15.78
N ALA A 131 -8.78 -5.62 16.40
CA ALA A 131 -7.49 -6.06 15.87
C ALA A 131 -7.33 -7.59 15.83
N ALA A 132 -7.84 -8.29 16.85
CA ALA A 132 -7.79 -9.75 16.91
C ALA A 132 -8.69 -10.39 15.83
N ASP A 133 -9.90 -9.86 15.66
CA ASP A 133 -10.86 -10.34 14.65
C ASP A 133 -10.37 -10.07 13.23
N LEU A 134 -9.79 -8.89 13.00
CA LEU A 134 -9.16 -8.57 11.71
C LEU A 134 -8.02 -9.54 11.41
N THR A 135 -7.18 -9.85 12.39
CA THR A 135 -6.08 -10.80 12.22
C THR A 135 -6.59 -12.20 11.88
N ALA A 136 -7.62 -12.68 12.57
CA ALA A 136 -8.24 -13.97 12.28
C ALA A 136 -8.86 -14.01 10.88
N SER A 137 -9.61 -12.97 10.49
CA SER A 137 -10.25 -12.89 9.17
C SER A 137 -9.24 -12.76 8.01
N ALA A 138 -8.07 -12.21 8.28
CA ALA A 138 -7.04 -12.02 7.27
C ALA A 138 -6.30 -13.33 6.92
N GLN A 139 -6.30 -14.31 7.82
CA GLN A 139 -5.59 -15.59 7.64
C GLN A 139 -6.43 -16.66 6.92
N VAL A 140 -7.72 -16.42 6.73
CA VAL A 140 -8.64 -17.27 5.98
C VAL A 140 -8.78 -16.77 4.54
#